data_7279136080765e152f4e9abd7c692ab2
#
_entry.id   7279136080765e152f4e9abd7c692ab2
#
_cell.length_a   1.000
_cell.length_b   1.000
_cell.length_c   1.000
_cell.angle_alpha   90.00
_cell.angle_beta   90.00
_cell.angle_gamma   90.00
#
_symmetry.space_group_name_H-M   'P 1'
#
loop_
_entity.id
_entity.type
_entity.pdbx_description
1 polymer ?
#
loop_
_entity_poly.entity_id
_entity_poly.type
_entity_poly.pdbx_seq_one_letter_code
_entity_poly.pdbx_strand_id
1 'polypeptide(L)'
;MQAGTILIVDDNKSVLTSLELLLEDEFEGVETASNPNSILSVLDSRPVDLVLLDMNFSAGVNTGNEGLFWLRRIREIAPELPVIMLTAYGDVELAVRALKGGAADFVLKPWDNDNLIGKIRAALHERKSSQLVHPVERPSEPAMII
;
A
#
# COMPACT_ATOMS: atom_id res chain seq x y z
N MET A 1 5.05 -19.72 -2.64
CA MET A 1 5.36 -18.29 -2.60
C MET A 1 4.50 -17.57 -3.62
N GLN A 2 3.80 -16.56 -3.20
CA GLN A 2 2.91 -15.82 -4.07
C GLN A 2 3.68 -14.84 -4.94
N ALA A 3 3.32 -14.74 -6.22
CA ALA A 3 3.91 -13.77 -7.14
C ALA A 3 3.53 -12.34 -6.71
N GLY A 4 4.44 -11.43 -6.93
CA GLY A 4 4.22 -10.03 -6.62
C GLY A 4 5.36 -9.46 -5.78
N THR A 5 5.66 -8.20 -6.02
CA THR A 5 6.70 -7.48 -5.29
C THR A 5 6.06 -6.43 -4.42
N ILE A 6 6.40 -6.45 -3.13
CA ILE A 6 5.87 -5.51 -2.14
C ILE A 6 6.93 -4.47 -1.84
N LEU A 7 6.59 -3.20 -1.96
CA LEU A 7 7.46 -2.11 -1.52
C LEU A 7 7.01 -1.66 -0.14
N ILE A 8 7.91 -1.68 0.83
CA ILE A 8 7.64 -1.25 2.20
C ILE A 8 8.33 0.08 2.43
N VAL A 9 7.57 1.10 2.80
CA VAL A 9 8.09 2.45 3.03
C VAL A 9 7.81 2.87 4.48
N ASP A 10 8.86 2.95 5.28
CA ASP A 10 8.77 3.32 6.69
C ASP A 10 10.14 3.81 7.13
N ASP A 11 10.21 4.91 7.88
CA ASP A 11 11.50 5.45 8.32
C ASP A 11 12.06 4.71 9.54
N ASN A 12 11.30 3.81 10.13
CA ASN A 12 11.75 2.99 11.25
C ASN A 12 12.37 1.71 10.72
N LYS A 13 13.68 1.58 10.89
CA LYS A 13 14.41 0.43 10.36
C LYS A 13 14.01 -0.90 10.97
N SER A 14 13.61 -0.89 12.24
CA SER A 14 13.13 -2.12 12.89
C SER A 14 11.84 -2.61 12.24
N VAL A 15 10.96 -1.69 11.89
CA VAL A 15 9.71 -2.03 11.19
C VAL A 15 10.02 -2.60 9.82
N LEU A 16 10.93 -1.96 9.07
CA LEU A 16 11.32 -2.45 7.75
C LEU A 16 11.91 -3.87 7.82
N THR A 17 12.80 -4.10 8.77
CA THR A 17 13.42 -5.41 8.93
C THR A 17 12.39 -6.48 9.29
N SER A 18 11.51 -6.17 10.23
CA SER A 18 10.47 -7.12 10.66
C SER A 18 9.53 -7.48 9.51
N LEU A 19 9.10 -6.47 8.76
CA LEU A 19 8.21 -6.71 7.62
C LEU A 19 8.90 -7.44 6.48
N GLU A 20 10.15 -7.09 6.22
CA GLU A 20 10.92 -7.77 5.18
C GLU A 20 11.06 -9.25 5.48
N LEU A 21 11.42 -9.59 6.72
CA LEU A 21 11.56 -10.99 7.13
C LEU A 21 10.25 -11.74 7.02
N LEU A 22 9.16 -11.10 7.43
CA LEU A 22 7.84 -11.73 7.36
C LEU A 22 7.40 -11.96 5.93
N LEU A 23 7.55 -10.96 5.07
CA LEU A 23 6.97 -10.99 3.74
C LEU A 23 7.83 -11.71 2.71
N GLU A 24 9.14 -11.80 2.91
CA GLU A 24 9.99 -12.49 1.94
C GLU A 24 9.72 -13.98 1.86
N ASP A 25 9.12 -14.55 2.92
CA ASP A 25 8.71 -15.96 2.90
C ASP A 25 7.37 -16.16 2.21
N GLU A 26 6.61 -15.08 2.01
CA GLU A 26 5.23 -15.18 1.50
C GLU A 26 5.10 -14.66 0.06
N PHE A 27 5.98 -13.76 -0.36
CA PHE A 27 5.86 -13.11 -1.67
C PHE A 27 7.17 -13.21 -2.44
N GLU A 28 7.06 -13.09 -3.75
CA GLU A 28 8.20 -13.26 -4.66
C GLU A 28 9.28 -12.21 -4.46
N GLY A 29 8.90 -10.96 -4.22
CA GLY A 29 9.85 -9.89 -4.03
C GLY A 29 9.45 -8.93 -2.92
N VAL A 30 10.45 -8.41 -2.22
CA VAL A 30 10.23 -7.40 -1.19
C VAL A 30 11.32 -6.34 -1.35
N GLU A 31 10.89 -5.08 -1.49
CA GLU A 31 11.77 -3.92 -1.54
C GLU A 31 11.49 -3.04 -0.34
N THR A 32 12.49 -2.38 0.19
CA THR A 32 12.31 -1.48 1.33
C THR A 32 12.83 -0.09 1.01
N ALA A 33 12.19 0.92 1.57
CA ALA A 33 12.63 2.30 1.47
C ALA A 33 12.44 2.97 2.81
N SER A 34 13.51 3.53 3.36
CA SER A 34 13.46 4.23 4.64
C SER A 34 13.13 5.70 4.49
N ASN A 35 13.10 6.20 3.26
CA ASN A 35 12.83 7.58 2.96
C ASN A 35 11.73 7.64 1.90
N PRO A 36 10.60 8.30 2.17
CA PRO A 36 9.51 8.37 1.20
C PRO A 36 9.88 9.08 -0.10
N ASN A 37 10.92 9.92 -0.07
CA ASN A 37 11.38 10.59 -1.29
C ASN A 37 11.92 9.62 -2.34
N SER A 38 12.25 8.39 -1.95
CA SER A 38 12.73 7.40 -2.90
C SER A 38 11.60 6.59 -3.56
N ILE A 39 10.36 6.79 -3.14
CA ILE A 39 9.22 6.03 -3.69
C ILE A 39 9.15 6.14 -5.20
N LEU A 40 9.15 7.37 -5.72
CA LEU A 40 8.98 7.57 -7.16
C LEU A 40 10.11 6.92 -7.97
N SER A 41 11.33 7.01 -7.44
CA SER A 41 12.48 6.40 -8.08
C SER A 41 12.36 4.87 -8.13
N VAL A 42 11.92 4.27 -7.05
CA VAL A 42 11.73 2.82 -6.98
C VAL A 42 10.63 2.38 -7.94
N LEU A 43 9.50 3.08 -7.95
CA LEU A 43 8.38 2.75 -8.84
C LEU A 43 8.77 2.88 -10.31
N ASP A 44 9.65 3.82 -10.62
CA ASP A 44 10.11 4.03 -11.99
C ASP A 44 11.10 2.95 -12.44
N SER A 45 11.90 2.44 -11.53
CA SER A 45 13.01 1.54 -11.88
C SER A 45 12.73 0.06 -11.66
N ARG A 46 11.70 -0.30 -10.90
CA ARG A 46 11.42 -1.69 -10.53
C ARG A 46 9.94 -1.99 -10.57
N PRO A 47 9.58 -3.24 -10.92
CA PRO A 47 8.17 -3.63 -10.86
C PRO A 47 7.74 -3.73 -9.39
N VAL A 48 6.67 -3.04 -9.04
CA VAL A 48 6.07 -3.08 -7.70
C VAL A 48 4.58 -3.35 -7.88
N ASP A 49 4.08 -4.30 -7.11
CA ASP A 49 2.69 -4.72 -7.23
C ASP A 49 1.82 -4.21 -6.08
N LEU A 50 2.44 -3.79 -4.98
CA LEU A 50 1.73 -3.24 -3.84
C LEU A 50 2.70 -2.44 -2.98
N VAL A 51 2.21 -1.35 -2.38
CA VAL A 51 2.99 -0.52 -1.47
C VAL A 51 2.41 -0.60 -0.07
N LEU A 52 3.25 -0.89 0.92
CA LEU A 52 2.93 -0.70 2.33
C LEU A 52 3.55 0.64 2.72
N LEU A 53 2.73 1.59 3.09
CA LEU A 53 3.17 2.97 3.31
C LEU A 53 2.87 3.41 4.74
N ASP A 54 3.92 3.81 5.45
CA ASP A 54 3.75 4.36 6.80
C ASP A 54 2.97 5.67 6.74
N MET A 55 2.12 5.87 7.72
CA MET A 55 1.32 7.09 7.82
C MET A 55 2.16 8.27 8.29
N ASN A 56 3.17 8.05 9.13
CA ASN A 56 3.96 9.11 9.73
C ASN A 56 5.46 8.86 9.57
N PHE A 57 6.16 9.83 8.99
CA PHE A 57 7.60 9.71 8.73
C PHE A 57 8.46 10.58 9.63
N SER A 58 7.88 11.60 10.25
CA SER A 58 8.67 12.49 11.11
C SER A 58 8.60 12.02 12.53
N ALA A 59 9.75 11.77 13.15
CA ALA A 59 9.83 11.38 14.54
C ALA A 59 9.16 12.41 15.42
N GLY A 60 8.26 11.97 16.28
CA GLY A 60 7.59 12.84 17.23
C GLY A 60 6.45 13.67 16.66
N VAL A 61 6.17 13.56 15.37
CA VAL A 61 5.07 14.28 14.73
C VAL A 61 4.11 13.26 14.11
N ASN A 62 2.94 13.13 14.70
CA ASN A 62 1.96 12.11 14.29
C ASN A 62 0.72 12.75 13.65
N THR A 63 0.93 13.58 12.64
CA THR A 63 -0.18 14.23 11.95
C THR A 63 -0.76 13.37 10.83
N GLY A 64 0.01 12.43 10.31
CA GLY A 64 -0.41 11.62 9.17
C GLY A 64 -0.36 12.34 7.84
N ASN A 65 -0.01 13.64 7.83
CA ASN A 65 -0.02 14.42 6.60
C ASN A 65 0.99 13.92 5.57
N GLU A 66 2.14 13.45 6.01
CA GLU A 66 3.15 12.94 5.08
C GLU A 66 2.68 11.66 4.40
N GLY A 67 2.10 10.74 5.16
CA GLY A 67 1.55 9.51 4.59
C GLY A 67 0.46 9.80 3.57
N LEU A 68 -0.45 10.71 3.91
CA LEU A 68 -1.52 11.09 3.00
C LEU A 68 -0.98 11.79 1.75
N PHE A 69 0.05 12.61 1.90
CA PHE A 69 0.70 13.27 0.77
C PHE A 69 1.27 12.23 -0.21
N TRP A 70 2.02 11.27 0.30
CA TRP A 70 2.64 10.25 -0.55
C TRP A 70 1.62 9.29 -1.16
N LEU A 71 0.55 8.99 -0.41
CA LEU A 71 -0.56 8.22 -0.96
C LEU A 71 -1.13 8.92 -2.20
N ARG A 72 -1.36 10.22 -2.08
CA ARG A 72 -1.90 11.00 -3.20
C ARG A 72 -0.96 10.98 -4.40
N ARG A 73 0.36 11.14 -4.15
CA ARG A 73 1.34 11.12 -5.23
C ARG A 73 1.37 9.77 -5.93
N ILE A 74 1.33 8.69 -5.18
CA ILE A 74 1.31 7.35 -5.76
C ILE A 74 0.04 7.14 -6.59
N ARG A 75 -1.09 7.59 -6.07
CA ARG A 75 -2.35 7.47 -6.80
C ARG A 75 -2.35 8.26 -8.11
N GLU A 76 -1.64 9.38 -8.14
CA GLU A 76 -1.53 10.18 -9.37
C GLU A 76 -0.69 9.50 -10.44
N ILE A 77 0.43 8.90 -10.04
CA ILE A 77 1.36 8.32 -11.01
C ILE A 77 1.10 6.85 -11.31
N ALA A 78 0.48 6.12 -10.39
CA ALA A 78 0.20 4.70 -10.54
C ALA A 78 -1.19 4.39 -9.95
N PRO A 79 -2.26 4.83 -10.62
CA PRO A 79 -3.62 4.72 -10.06
C PRO A 79 -4.07 3.29 -9.83
N GLU A 80 -3.47 2.31 -10.49
CA GLU A 80 -3.83 0.91 -10.31
C GLU A 80 -3.02 0.21 -9.24
N LEU A 81 -1.98 0.86 -8.72
CA LEU A 81 -1.11 0.26 -7.71
C LEU A 81 -1.78 0.33 -6.34
N PRO A 82 -2.10 -0.80 -5.71
CA PRO A 82 -2.73 -0.76 -4.39
C PRO A 82 -1.75 -0.28 -3.32
N VAL A 83 -2.25 0.56 -2.42
CA VAL A 83 -1.48 1.07 -1.30
C VAL A 83 -2.21 0.68 -0.02
N ILE A 84 -1.50 0.02 0.89
CA ILE A 84 -2.00 -0.30 2.22
C ILE A 84 -1.25 0.57 3.20
N MET A 85 -1.98 1.31 4.03
CA MET A 85 -1.37 2.22 5.00
C MET A 85 -1.05 1.50 6.29
N LEU A 86 0.11 1.83 6.86
CA LEU A 86 0.48 1.37 8.22
C LEU A 86 0.23 2.54 9.14
N THR A 87 -0.64 2.37 10.12
CA THR A 87 -1.05 3.45 10.98
C THR A 87 -0.98 3.03 12.46
N ALA A 88 -0.74 4.00 13.34
CA ALA A 88 -0.66 3.73 14.77
C ALA A 88 -2.05 3.39 15.33
N TYR A 89 -2.05 2.57 16.36
CA TYR A 89 -3.28 2.23 17.04
C TYR A 89 -3.91 3.52 17.61
N GLY A 90 -5.18 3.70 17.34
CA GLY A 90 -5.88 4.90 17.79
C GLY A 90 -6.05 5.98 16.71
N ASP A 91 -5.35 5.86 15.59
CA ASP A 91 -5.43 6.84 14.51
C ASP A 91 -6.51 6.46 13.49
N VAL A 92 -7.69 6.13 13.97
CA VAL A 92 -8.79 5.66 13.11
C VAL A 92 -9.20 6.74 12.11
N GLU A 93 -9.21 8.00 12.54
CA GLU A 93 -9.59 9.11 11.67
C GLU A 93 -8.63 9.23 10.48
N LEU A 94 -7.33 9.06 10.71
CA LEU A 94 -6.35 9.07 9.65
C LEU A 94 -6.53 7.89 8.70
N ALA A 95 -6.87 6.73 9.24
CA ALA A 95 -7.12 5.56 8.42
C ALA A 95 -8.32 5.79 7.50
N VAL A 96 -9.38 6.39 8.02
CA VAL A 96 -10.57 6.72 7.23
C VAL A 96 -10.21 7.70 6.11
N ARG A 97 -9.42 8.72 6.43
CA ARG A 97 -8.98 9.70 5.43
C ARG A 97 -8.15 9.04 4.33
N ALA A 98 -7.30 8.09 4.71
CA ALA A 98 -6.50 7.37 3.73
C ALA A 98 -7.38 6.54 2.80
N LEU A 99 -8.37 5.85 3.33
CA LEU A 99 -9.29 5.07 2.50
C LEU A 99 -10.05 5.98 1.53
N LYS A 100 -10.50 7.14 2.00
CA LYS A 100 -11.16 8.11 1.14
C LYS A 100 -10.22 8.67 0.07
N GLY A 101 -8.93 8.71 0.39
CA GLY A 101 -7.90 9.17 -0.55
C GLY A 101 -7.44 8.11 -1.55
N GLY A 102 -8.00 6.92 -1.48
CA GLY A 102 -7.71 5.87 -2.44
C GLY A 102 -6.83 4.73 -1.95
N ALA A 103 -6.53 4.67 -0.65
CA ALA A 103 -5.82 3.52 -0.11
C ALA A 103 -6.70 2.28 -0.22
N ALA A 104 -6.11 1.14 -0.52
CA ALA A 104 -6.84 -0.11 -0.62
C ALA A 104 -7.29 -0.61 0.75
N ASP A 105 -6.48 -0.38 1.77
CA ASP A 105 -6.77 -0.82 3.13
C ASP A 105 -5.79 -0.16 4.09
N PHE A 106 -5.89 -0.50 5.36
CA PHE A 106 -4.93 -0.05 6.36
C PHE A 106 -4.67 -1.19 7.36
N VAL A 107 -3.52 -1.10 8.04
CA VAL A 107 -3.11 -2.07 9.06
C VAL A 107 -2.61 -1.28 10.25
N LEU A 108 -3.06 -1.69 11.45
CA LEU A 108 -2.65 -1.03 12.68
C LEU A 108 -1.29 -1.56 13.15
N LYS A 109 -0.47 -0.69 13.71
CA LYS A 109 0.78 -1.06 14.38
C LYS A 109 0.52 -1.19 15.87
N PRO A 110 0.94 -2.25 16.53
CA PRO A 110 1.56 -3.46 15.98
C PRO A 110 0.54 -4.31 15.23
N TRP A 111 0.99 -4.94 14.16
CA TRP A 111 0.10 -5.72 13.32
C TRP A 111 0.04 -7.18 13.75
N ASP A 112 -1.02 -7.83 13.32
CA ASP A 112 -1.13 -9.27 13.36
C ASP A 112 -0.63 -9.81 12.02
N ASN A 113 0.31 -10.75 12.05
CA ASN A 113 0.96 -11.23 10.82
C ASN A 113 -0.03 -11.79 9.81
N ASP A 114 -0.95 -12.63 10.26
CA ASP A 114 -1.91 -13.25 9.36
C ASP A 114 -2.88 -12.24 8.77
N ASN A 115 -3.28 -11.26 9.56
CA ASN A 115 -4.16 -10.20 9.10
C ASN A 115 -3.47 -9.35 8.03
N LEU A 116 -2.21 -9.00 8.26
CA LEU A 116 -1.44 -8.21 7.30
C LEU A 116 -1.27 -8.97 5.98
N ILE A 117 -0.83 -10.20 6.05
CA ILE A 117 -0.63 -11.02 4.86
C ILE A 117 -1.94 -11.22 4.10
N GLY A 118 -3.03 -11.46 4.83
CA GLY A 118 -4.34 -11.61 4.21
C GLY A 118 -4.78 -10.37 3.45
N LYS A 119 -4.55 -9.19 4.02
CA LYS A 119 -4.90 -7.93 3.37
C LYS A 119 -4.06 -7.68 2.12
N ILE A 120 -2.78 -8.02 2.17
CA ILE A 120 -1.90 -7.90 1.01
C ILE A 120 -2.38 -8.81 -0.11
N ARG A 121 -2.68 -10.06 0.22
CA ARG A 121 -3.16 -11.02 -0.78
C ARG A 121 -4.48 -10.60 -1.40
N ALA A 122 -5.39 -10.07 -0.57
CA ALA A 122 -6.67 -9.58 -1.07
C ALA A 122 -6.48 -8.43 -2.05
N ALA A 123 -5.62 -7.48 -1.71
CA ALA A 123 -5.35 -6.32 -2.57
C ALA A 123 -4.70 -6.74 -3.89
N LEU A 124 -3.76 -7.68 -3.85
CA LEU A 124 -3.12 -8.20 -5.05
C LEU A 124 -4.11 -8.93 -5.93
N HIS A 125 -5.01 -9.70 -5.32
CA HIS A 125 -6.03 -10.43 -6.04
C HIS A 125 -7.01 -9.48 -6.73
N GLU A 126 -7.46 -8.45 -6.04
CA GLU A 126 -8.36 -7.47 -6.61
C GLU A 126 -7.74 -6.73 -7.79
N ARG A 127 -6.47 -6.37 -7.69
CA ARG A 127 -5.75 -5.73 -8.78
C ARG A 127 -5.72 -6.63 -10.01
N LYS A 128 -5.40 -7.91 -9.80
CA LYS A 128 -5.32 -8.89 -10.86
C LYS A 128 -6.68 -9.09 -11.53
N SER A 129 -7.73 -9.23 -10.72
CA SER A 129 -9.09 -9.37 -11.22
C SER A 129 -9.53 -8.16 -12.02
N SER A 130 -9.21 -6.97 -11.50
CA SER A 130 -9.53 -5.72 -12.17
C SER A 130 -8.83 -5.63 -13.53
N GLN A 131 -7.57 -6.02 -13.60
CA GLN A 131 -6.82 -6.04 -14.85
C GLN A 131 -7.41 -7.02 -15.86
N LEU A 132 -7.89 -8.16 -15.39
CA LEU A 132 -8.47 -9.16 -16.26
C LEU A 132 -9.82 -8.75 -16.84
N VAL A 133 -10.62 -8.03 -16.07
CA VAL A 133 -11.94 -7.60 -16.54
C VAL A 133 -11.95 -6.21 -17.17
N HIS A 134 -10.92 -5.45 -16.97
CA HIS A 134 -10.85 -4.08 -17.46
C HIS A 134 -11.15 -3.93 -18.97
N PRO A 135 -10.63 -4.74 -19.84
CA PRO A 135 -10.88 -4.56 -21.27
C PRO A 135 -12.31 -4.83 -21.69
N VAL A 136 -13.07 -5.41 -20.87
CA VAL A 136 -14.47 -5.67 -21.21
C VAL A 136 -15.27 -4.43 -20.97
N GLU A 137 -15.47 -3.87 -20.79
CA GLU A 137 -16.23 -2.94 -20.43
C GLU A 137 -16.57 -2.12 -19.84
N ARG A 138 -16.52 -1.86 -19.71
CA ARG A 138 -17.00 -1.01 -18.98
C ARG A 138 -18.00 -0.27 -19.26
N PRO A 139 -18.60 -0.41 -19.69
CA PRO A 139 -19.53 0.11 -19.74
C PRO A 139 -20.17 0.46 -19.41
N SER A 140 -20.12 0.64 -19.25
CA SER A 140 -20.80 0.86 -18.92
C SER A 140 -21.43 1.06 -18.31
N GLU A 141 -21.38 1.51 -17.94
CA GLU A 141 -21.98 1.56 -17.42
C GLU A 141 -22.70 1.79 -17.15
N PRO A 142 -22.98 2.07 -17.23
CA PRO A 142 -23.78 2.34 -16.91
C PRO A 142 -24.39 2.40 -16.66
N ALA A 143 -24.16 2.61 -16.62
CA ALA A 143 -24.71 2.55 -16.54
C ALA A 143 -25.36 2.59 -16.15
N MET A 144 -25.15 2.83 -16.08
CA MET A 144 -25.68 2.70 -15.84
C MET A 144 -26.42 2.79 -15.53
N ILE A 145 -26.27 3.22 -15.40
CA ILE A 145 -26.90 3.22 -15.29
C ILE A 145 -27.56 3.27 -15.14
N ILE A 146 -27.41 3.51 -15.04
CA ILE A 146 -28.02 3.43 -15.09
C ILE A 146 -28.45 3.29 -15.26
#